data_6792c1b783abd99394b52e24f6998126
#
_entry.id   6792c1b783abd99394b52e24f6998126
#
_cell.length_a   1.000
_cell.length_b   1.000
_cell.length_c   1.000
_cell.angle_alpha   90.00
_cell.angle_beta   90.00
_cell.angle_gamma   90.00
#
_symmetry.space_group_name_H-M   'P 1'
#
loop_
_entity.id
_entity.type
_entity.pdbx_description
1 polymer ?
#
loop_
_entity_poly.entity_id
_entity_poly.type
_entity_poly.pdbx_seq_one_letter_code
_entity_poly.pdbx_strand_id
1 'polypeptide(L)'
;RALNSLATVSVIVASGVVIWSTLGNSKNQLPATEPPRTMPARQEPILPVESVSVDGIAFMGQPTAKSVMLVFSDFQCPFCRKFALTEMPSVVSSYVDSGRIQFGFVHVPIEKIHPLAIPAAKAAACSGRQGKFWRMHDFLFADSNNLQQESLLRGVREVELSNKEFSACMLETRLPELDLNAALVARLMVTGTPTFYLGRLESDGRLRLIDRFEGARPSSVLQSKLDGLLKEAQQ
;
A
#
# COMPACT_ATOMS: atom_id res chain seq x y z
N ARG A 1 -17.56 -23.49 61.51
CA ARG A 1 -18.39 -24.71 61.73
C ARG A 1 -18.43 -25.46 60.41
N ALA A 2 -17.78 -26.65 60.45
CA ALA A 2 -17.74 -27.62 59.37
C ALA A 2 -19.04 -28.40 59.32
N LEU A 3 -19.40 -28.89 58.17
CA LEU A 3 -20.20 -30.13 58.01
C LEU A 3 -19.75 -30.79 56.70
N ASN A 4 -19.13 -31.98 56.96
CA ASN A 4 -18.82 -33.00 55.99
C ASN A 4 -20.13 -33.64 55.46
N SER A 5 -20.15 -33.98 54.18
CA SER A 5 -21.10 -34.97 53.67
C SER A 5 -20.33 -36.07 52.95
N LEU A 6 -20.28 -37.22 53.54
CA LEU A 6 -19.74 -38.45 53.01
C LEU A 6 -20.74 -39.05 52.02
N ALA A 7 -20.33 -39.22 50.77
CA ALA A 7 -21.09 -39.98 49.78
C ALA A 7 -20.57 -41.41 49.77
N THR A 8 -21.44 -42.33 50.17
CA THR A 8 -21.23 -43.81 50.27
C THR A 8 -21.13 -44.39 48.84
N VAL A 9 -20.07 -45.18 48.64
CA VAL A 9 -19.87 -46.04 47.48
C VAL A 9 -20.62 -47.37 47.72
N SER A 10 -21.62 -47.62 46.90
CA SER A 10 -22.29 -48.93 46.81
C SER A 10 -21.63 -49.80 45.76
N VAL A 11 -20.97 -50.85 46.17
CA VAL A 11 -20.45 -51.89 45.30
C VAL A 11 -21.55 -52.91 45.01
N ILE A 12 -21.95 -53.02 43.76
CA ILE A 12 -22.81 -54.09 43.27
C ILE A 12 -21.92 -55.10 42.55
N VAL A 13 -21.76 -56.26 43.16
CA VAL A 13 -21.16 -57.44 42.52
C VAL A 13 -22.27 -58.18 41.79
N ALA A 14 -22.25 -58.28 40.50
CA ALA A 14 -23.08 -59.12 39.70
C ALA A 14 -22.21 -59.99 38.77
N SER A 15 -22.40 -61.22 38.91
CA SER A 15 -21.89 -62.43 38.31
C SER A 15 -21.51 -62.39 36.82
N GLY A 16 -20.46 -63.17 36.56
CA GLY A 16 -19.76 -63.36 35.32
C GLY A 16 -20.57 -63.69 34.05
N VAL A 17 -20.18 -63.05 33.04
CA VAL A 17 -20.20 -63.59 31.65
C VAL A 17 -18.88 -63.18 31.02
N VAL A 18 -18.02 -64.14 30.72
CA VAL A 18 -16.79 -63.94 29.95
C VAL A 18 -17.21 -63.91 28.48
N ILE A 19 -17.25 -62.73 27.90
CA ILE A 19 -17.34 -62.62 26.46
C ILE A 19 -15.91 -62.47 25.93
N TRP A 20 -15.41 -63.47 25.27
CA TRP A 20 -14.19 -63.46 24.49
C TRP A 20 -14.49 -62.67 23.20
N SER A 21 -14.25 -61.38 23.17
CA SER A 21 -14.22 -60.60 21.95
C SER A 21 -12.82 -60.69 21.35
N THR A 22 -12.79 -61.26 20.20
CA THR A 22 -11.65 -61.42 19.31
C THR A 22 -10.87 -60.12 19.13
N LEU A 23 -9.58 -60.20 19.45
CA LEU A 23 -8.59 -59.17 19.03
C LEU A 23 -8.56 -59.05 17.52
N GLY A 24 -9.33 -58.16 16.98
CA GLY A 24 -9.21 -57.71 15.59
C GLY A 24 -7.86 -57.03 15.40
N ASN A 25 -7.04 -57.63 14.55
CA ASN A 25 -5.76 -57.14 14.10
C ASN A 25 -5.95 -55.77 13.39
N SER A 26 -5.88 -54.71 14.17
CA SER A 26 -5.85 -53.35 13.60
C SER A 26 -4.51 -53.16 12.93
N LYS A 27 -4.46 -53.48 11.63
CA LYS A 27 -3.36 -53.06 10.76
C LYS A 27 -3.27 -51.53 10.85
N ASN A 28 -2.17 -51.04 11.39
CA ASN A 28 -1.75 -49.64 11.37
C ASN A 28 -1.72 -49.16 9.90
N GLN A 29 -2.84 -48.72 9.36
CA GLN A 29 -2.85 -47.94 8.12
C GLN A 29 -2.32 -46.58 8.48
N LEU A 30 -1.08 -46.33 8.09
CA LEU A 30 -0.54 -44.96 8.01
C LEU A 30 -1.54 -44.11 7.21
N PRO A 31 -1.89 -42.89 7.70
CA PRO A 31 -2.76 -42.03 6.94
C PRO A 31 -2.13 -41.79 5.55
N ALA A 32 -2.90 -42.05 4.51
CA ALA A 32 -2.47 -41.77 3.17
C ALA A 32 -2.01 -40.31 3.12
N THR A 33 -0.77 -40.07 2.67
CA THR A 33 -0.25 -38.74 2.44
C THR A 33 -1.17 -38.05 1.44
N GLU A 34 -1.94 -37.06 1.90
CA GLU A 34 -2.70 -36.18 1.02
C GLU A 34 -1.76 -35.67 -0.09
N PRO A 35 -2.16 -35.74 -1.35
CA PRO A 35 -1.33 -35.17 -2.41
C PRO A 35 -1.09 -33.69 -2.10
N PRO A 36 0.10 -33.15 -2.39
CA PRO A 36 0.40 -31.76 -2.11
C PRO A 36 -0.69 -30.90 -2.72
N ARG A 37 -1.36 -30.09 -1.88
CA ARG A 37 -2.36 -29.12 -2.33
C ARG A 37 -1.66 -28.21 -3.33
N THR A 38 -2.02 -28.35 -4.60
CA THR A 38 -1.62 -27.40 -5.62
C THR A 38 -2.09 -26.01 -5.16
N MET A 39 -1.15 -25.14 -4.83
CA MET A 39 -1.49 -23.75 -4.51
C MET A 39 -2.28 -23.19 -5.69
N PRO A 40 -3.43 -22.53 -5.46
CA PRO A 40 -4.19 -21.94 -6.55
C PRO A 40 -3.24 -21.05 -7.36
N ALA A 41 -3.29 -21.21 -8.69
CA ALA A 41 -2.54 -20.36 -9.59
C ALA A 41 -2.75 -18.91 -9.20
N ARG A 42 -1.65 -18.12 -9.11
CA ARG A 42 -1.70 -16.70 -8.79
C ARG A 42 -2.71 -16.06 -9.73
N GLN A 43 -3.86 -15.64 -9.20
CA GLN A 43 -4.83 -14.87 -9.99
C GLN A 43 -4.15 -13.56 -10.36
N GLU A 44 -4.01 -13.33 -11.66
CA GLU A 44 -3.51 -12.05 -12.15
C GLU A 44 -4.43 -10.92 -11.67
N PRO A 45 -3.89 -9.78 -11.24
CA PRO A 45 -4.70 -8.67 -10.80
C PRO A 45 -5.59 -8.18 -11.95
N ILE A 46 -6.89 -8.05 -11.70
CA ILE A 46 -7.81 -7.47 -12.68
C ILE A 46 -7.50 -5.98 -12.76
N LEU A 47 -6.85 -5.56 -13.83
CA LEU A 47 -6.56 -4.16 -14.11
C LEU A 47 -7.74 -3.53 -14.85
N PRO A 48 -8.24 -2.35 -14.41
CA PRO A 48 -9.40 -1.71 -15.02
C PRO A 48 -9.14 -1.20 -16.44
N VAL A 49 -7.88 -0.93 -16.76
CA VAL A 49 -7.41 -0.49 -18.08
C VAL A 49 -5.98 -0.99 -18.31
N GLU A 50 -5.58 -1.12 -19.57
CA GLU A 50 -4.24 -1.60 -19.94
C GLU A 50 -3.17 -0.53 -19.74
N SER A 51 -3.44 0.72 -20.12
CA SER A 51 -2.49 1.82 -20.01
C SER A 51 -3.12 3.16 -19.64
N VAL A 52 -2.32 4.03 -19.04
CA VAL A 52 -2.73 5.38 -18.59
C VAL A 52 -1.70 6.44 -18.98
N SER A 53 -2.15 7.73 -19.08
CA SER A 53 -1.25 8.89 -19.09
C SER A 53 -0.60 9.03 -17.72
N VAL A 54 0.62 9.60 -17.71
CA VAL A 54 1.36 9.96 -16.49
C VAL A 54 1.42 11.47 -16.28
N ASP A 55 0.66 12.24 -17.04
CA ASP A 55 0.58 13.68 -16.90
C ASP A 55 0.09 14.09 -15.50
N GLY A 56 0.68 15.13 -14.95
CA GLY A 56 0.33 15.64 -13.62
C GLY A 56 0.85 14.81 -12.45
N ILE A 57 1.64 13.76 -12.72
CA ILE A 57 2.25 12.92 -11.67
C ILE A 57 3.62 13.48 -11.28
N ALA A 58 3.86 13.61 -9.98
CA ALA A 58 5.17 13.96 -9.46
C ALA A 58 6.06 12.71 -9.38
N PHE A 59 7.13 12.66 -10.18
CA PHE A 59 8.07 11.56 -10.22
C PHE A 59 9.37 11.86 -9.47
N MET A 60 10.00 10.81 -8.92
CA MET A 60 11.40 10.77 -8.54
C MET A 60 12.09 9.59 -9.23
N GLY A 61 13.41 9.64 -9.30
CA GLY A 61 14.25 8.64 -9.97
C GLY A 61 14.75 9.08 -11.34
N GLN A 62 15.46 8.18 -11.99
CA GLN A 62 16.05 8.47 -13.30
C GLN A 62 14.98 8.43 -14.40
N PRO A 63 14.83 9.50 -15.24
CA PRO A 63 13.83 9.50 -16.32
C PRO A 63 14.02 8.38 -17.35
N THR A 64 15.22 7.81 -17.42
CA THR A 64 15.54 6.67 -18.29
C THR A 64 14.99 5.34 -17.80
N ALA A 65 14.68 5.22 -16.51
CA ALA A 65 14.06 4.01 -15.97
C ALA A 65 12.65 3.84 -16.54
N LYS A 66 12.38 2.68 -17.12
CA LYS A 66 11.09 2.37 -17.75
C LYS A 66 10.09 1.72 -16.79
N SER A 67 10.57 1.05 -15.76
CA SER A 67 9.71 0.48 -14.72
C SER A 67 9.25 1.57 -13.75
N VAL A 68 7.98 1.55 -13.40
CA VAL A 68 7.34 2.60 -12.59
C VAL A 68 6.54 1.97 -11.47
N MET A 69 6.64 2.57 -10.29
CA MET A 69 5.72 2.35 -9.17
C MET A 69 4.96 3.65 -8.91
N LEU A 70 3.63 3.61 -9.03
CA LEU A 70 2.76 4.70 -8.62
C LEU A 70 2.16 4.42 -7.25
N VAL A 71 2.14 5.44 -6.39
CA VAL A 71 1.37 5.44 -5.14
C VAL A 71 0.23 6.44 -5.23
N PHE A 72 -0.98 5.97 -5.00
CA PHE A 72 -2.21 6.75 -4.83
C PHE A 72 -2.38 7.02 -3.34
N SER A 73 -2.26 8.26 -2.94
CA SER A 73 -2.01 8.60 -1.53
C SER A 73 -2.70 9.87 -1.08
N ASP A 74 -2.94 9.94 0.25
CA ASP A 74 -3.55 11.05 0.95
C ASP A 74 -2.66 11.43 2.15
N PHE A 75 -2.32 12.70 2.29
CA PHE A 75 -1.41 13.18 3.33
C PHE A 75 -1.97 13.08 4.76
N GLN A 76 -3.29 12.99 4.93
CA GLN A 76 -3.89 12.72 6.24
C GLN A 76 -4.15 11.24 6.52
N CYS A 77 -4.03 10.36 5.53
CA CYS A 77 -4.26 8.94 5.70
C CYS A 77 -3.16 8.29 6.57
N PRO A 78 -3.50 7.67 7.71
CA PRO A 78 -2.50 7.07 8.61
C PRO A 78 -1.74 5.92 7.97
N PHE A 79 -2.35 5.17 7.06
CA PHE A 79 -1.68 4.09 6.33
C PHE A 79 -0.73 4.64 5.25
N CYS A 80 -1.06 5.77 4.62
CA CYS A 80 -0.16 6.46 3.70
C CYS A 80 1.05 7.01 4.45
N ARG A 81 0.82 7.63 5.61
CA ARG A 81 1.89 8.09 6.50
C ARG A 81 2.82 6.94 6.91
N LYS A 82 2.24 5.81 7.32
CA LYS A 82 3.03 4.62 7.66
C LYS A 82 3.91 4.21 6.49
N PHE A 83 3.34 4.05 5.30
CA PHE A 83 4.12 3.72 4.10
C PHE A 83 5.23 4.73 3.85
N ALA A 84 4.92 6.03 3.82
CA ALA A 84 5.88 7.08 3.51
C ALA A 84 7.07 7.12 4.49
N LEU A 85 6.81 6.91 5.80
CA LEU A 85 7.84 7.03 6.83
C LEU A 85 8.61 5.72 7.11
N THR A 86 8.02 4.56 6.84
CA THR A 86 8.65 3.27 7.24
C THR A 86 9.07 2.39 6.06
N GLU A 87 8.32 2.38 4.97
CA GLU A 87 8.57 1.46 3.86
C GLU A 87 9.19 2.13 2.63
N MET A 88 8.72 3.35 2.31
CA MET A 88 9.18 4.11 1.15
C MET A 88 10.70 4.38 1.15
N PRO A 89 11.37 4.70 2.29
CA PRO A 89 12.82 4.89 2.30
C PRO A 89 13.61 3.70 1.76
N SER A 90 13.16 2.47 2.07
CA SER A 90 13.78 1.24 1.54
C SER A 90 13.54 1.08 0.03
N VAL A 91 12.36 1.44 -0.46
CA VAL A 91 12.06 1.43 -1.90
C VAL A 91 12.93 2.46 -2.63
N VAL A 92 13.04 3.67 -2.08
CA VAL A 92 13.85 4.74 -2.68
C VAL A 92 15.31 4.31 -2.77
N SER A 93 15.93 3.94 -1.66
CA SER A 93 17.37 3.58 -1.62
C SER A 93 17.71 2.37 -2.48
N SER A 94 16.81 1.36 -2.51
CA SER A 94 17.10 0.11 -3.22
C SER A 94 16.77 0.15 -4.71
N TYR A 95 15.76 0.90 -5.14
CA TYR A 95 15.22 0.82 -6.49
C TYR A 95 15.24 2.15 -7.26
N VAL A 96 14.95 3.27 -6.58
CA VAL A 96 14.88 4.58 -7.22
C VAL A 96 16.27 5.18 -7.39
N ASP A 97 17.07 5.23 -6.31
CA ASP A 97 18.42 5.79 -6.33
C ASP A 97 19.36 4.97 -7.22
N SER A 98 19.12 3.66 -7.32
CA SER A 98 19.83 2.77 -8.24
C SER A 98 19.43 2.93 -9.71
N GLY A 99 18.43 3.80 -10.02
CA GLY A 99 17.96 4.05 -11.38
C GLY A 99 17.15 2.91 -11.99
N ARG A 100 16.70 1.92 -11.18
CA ARG A 100 15.95 0.77 -11.69
C ARG A 100 14.47 1.07 -11.93
N ILE A 101 13.88 1.97 -11.13
CA ILE A 101 12.49 2.40 -11.29
C ILE A 101 12.35 3.90 -11.15
N GLN A 102 11.26 4.43 -11.66
CA GLN A 102 10.70 5.71 -11.25
C GLN A 102 9.60 5.48 -10.21
N PHE A 103 9.50 6.38 -9.23
CA PHE A 103 8.44 6.37 -8.24
C PHE A 103 7.58 7.62 -8.43
N GLY A 104 6.26 7.42 -8.61
CA GLY A 104 5.32 8.50 -8.88
C GLY A 104 4.25 8.62 -7.79
N PHE A 105 3.88 9.86 -7.45
CA PHE A 105 2.85 10.18 -6.47
C PHE A 105 1.59 10.72 -7.15
N VAL A 106 0.43 10.10 -6.85
CA VAL A 106 -0.88 10.51 -7.32
C VAL A 106 -1.72 10.93 -6.12
N HIS A 107 -2.22 12.16 -6.17
CA HIS A 107 -3.05 12.71 -5.09
C HIS A 107 -4.45 12.08 -5.06
N VAL A 108 -4.87 11.60 -3.88
CA VAL A 108 -6.21 11.07 -3.60
C VAL A 108 -6.73 11.70 -2.31
N PRO A 109 -7.03 13.01 -2.27
CA PRO A 109 -7.52 13.65 -1.06
C PRO A 109 -8.94 13.17 -0.74
N ILE A 110 -9.11 12.41 0.36
CA ILE A 110 -10.40 11.84 0.79
C ILE A 110 -11.08 12.83 1.74
N GLU A 111 -11.51 13.98 1.24
CA GLU A 111 -12.04 15.10 2.04
C GLU A 111 -13.11 14.68 3.04
N LYS A 112 -13.94 13.71 2.70
CA LYS A 112 -15.06 13.23 3.55
C LYS A 112 -14.61 12.79 4.95
N ILE A 113 -13.41 12.24 5.07
CA ILE A 113 -12.84 11.73 6.34
C ILE A 113 -11.53 12.43 6.71
N HIS A 114 -10.93 13.18 5.80
CA HIS A 114 -9.65 13.88 5.93
C HIS A 114 -9.80 15.35 5.53
N PRO A 115 -10.33 16.21 6.40
CA PRO A 115 -10.73 17.58 6.05
C PRO A 115 -9.58 18.48 5.60
N LEU A 116 -8.33 18.14 5.90
CA LEU A 116 -7.14 18.90 5.47
C LEU A 116 -6.40 18.22 4.28
N ALA A 117 -6.94 17.15 3.70
CA ALA A 117 -6.31 16.45 2.60
C ALA A 117 -6.20 17.30 1.34
N ILE A 118 -7.24 18.08 1.00
CA ILE A 118 -7.23 18.99 -0.16
C ILE A 118 -6.20 20.11 0.02
N PRO A 119 -6.17 20.88 1.15
CA PRO A 119 -5.12 21.87 1.38
C PRO A 119 -3.71 21.29 1.31
N ALA A 120 -3.49 20.09 1.87
CA ALA A 120 -2.19 19.42 1.82
C ALA A 120 -1.80 19.00 0.40
N ALA A 121 -2.73 18.44 -0.37
CA ALA A 121 -2.50 18.11 -1.78
C ALA A 121 -2.15 19.34 -2.61
N LYS A 122 -2.87 20.48 -2.41
CA LYS A 122 -2.55 21.76 -3.05
C LYS A 122 -1.15 22.24 -2.65
N ALA A 123 -0.79 22.17 -1.36
CA ALA A 123 0.52 22.59 -0.89
C ALA A 123 1.64 21.77 -1.55
N ALA A 124 1.49 20.46 -1.67
CA ALA A 124 2.45 19.61 -2.36
C ALA A 124 2.54 19.93 -3.86
N ALA A 125 1.41 20.10 -4.55
CA ALA A 125 1.36 20.46 -5.96
C ALA A 125 2.02 21.82 -6.21
N CYS A 126 1.69 22.85 -5.41
CA CYS A 126 2.30 24.19 -5.51
C CYS A 126 3.82 24.17 -5.23
N SER A 127 4.28 23.29 -4.34
CA SER A 127 5.71 23.07 -4.11
C SER A 127 6.37 22.37 -5.31
N GLY A 128 5.64 21.50 -5.99
CA GLY A 128 6.07 20.81 -7.20
C GLY A 128 6.35 21.79 -8.34
N ARG A 129 5.56 22.86 -8.49
CA ARG A 129 5.79 23.95 -9.47
C ARG A 129 7.10 24.71 -9.22
N GLN A 130 7.64 24.61 -7.98
CA GLN A 130 8.95 25.15 -7.62
C GLN A 130 10.04 24.06 -7.56
N GLY A 131 9.80 22.87 -8.11
CA GLY A 131 10.74 21.75 -8.12
C GLY A 131 10.98 21.08 -6.77
N LYS A 132 10.11 21.34 -5.79
CA LYS A 132 10.32 20.89 -4.39
C LYS A 132 9.20 19.99 -3.86
N PHE A 133 8.50 19.27 -4.78
CA PHE A 133 7.41 18.36 -4.41
C PHE A 133 7.81 17.39 -3.32
N TRP A 134 8.92 16.65 -3.49
CA TRP A 134 9.29 15.58 -2.59
C TRP A 134 9.74 16.07 -1.21
N ARG A 135 10.37 17.24 -1.14
CA ARG A 135 10.68 17.87 0.16
C ARG A 135 9.41 18.25 0.93
N MET A 136 8.40 18.79 0.22
CA MET A 136 7.10 19.09 0.82
C MET A 136 6.32 17.81 1.17
N HIS A 137 6.39 16.78 0.34
CA HIS A 137 5.82 15.46 0.61
C HIS A 137 6.32 14.91 1.97
N ASP A 138 7.64 14.91 2.18
CA ASP A 138 8.23 14.41 3.41
C ASP A 138 7.82 15.24 4.63
N PHE A 139 7.81 16.57 4.48
CA PHE A 139 7.30 17.48 5.52
C PHE A 139 5.84 17.20 5.89
N LEU A 140 4.95 17.07 4.90
CA LEU A 140 3.52 16.84 5.12
C LEU A 140 3.25 15.50 5.81
N PHE A 141 3.96 14.43 5.45
CA PHE A 141 3.81 13.15 6.14
C PHE A 141 4.42 13.14 7.52
N ALA A 142 5.51 13.84 7.76
CA ALA A 142 6.08 14.01 9.11
C ALA A 142 5.07 14.68 10.05
N ASP A 143 4.35 15.70 9.57
CA ASP A 143 3.40 16.52 10.32
C ASP A 143 1.91 16.21 10.01
N SER A 144 1.59 15.04 9.48
CA SER A 144 0.28 14.68 8.94
C SER A 144 -0.91 14.83 9.89
N ASN A 145 -0.66 14.91 11.19
CA ASN A 145 -1.69 15.17 12.21
C ASN A 145 -2.01 16.66 12.38
N ASN A 146 -1.20 17.55 11.81
CA ASN A 146 -1.30 19.00 12.00
C ASN A 146 -1.08 19.73 10.66
N LEU A 147 -1.96 19.50 9.69
CA LEU A 147 -1.87 20.12 8.34
C LEU A 147 -2.69 21.43 8.24
N GLN A 148 -2.82 22.14 9.35
CA GLN A 148 -3.44 23.46 9.40
C GLN A 148 -2.58 24.49 8.63
N GLN A 149 -3.16 25.62 8.30
CA GLN A 149 -2.50 26.68 7.53
C GLN A 149 -1.14 27.09 8.11
N GLU A 150 -1.02 27.17 9.43
CA GLU A 150 0.23 27.52 10.10
C GLU A 150 1.34 26.49 9.84
N SER A 151 0.98 25.20 9.85
CA SER A 151 1.91 24.12 9.50
C SER A 151 2.33 24.21 8.04
N LEU A 152 1.40 24.44 7.10
CA LEU A 152 1.74 24.60 5.69
C LEU A 152 2.70 25.77 5.47
N LEU A 153 2.50 26.91 6.16
CA LEU A 153 3.42 28.04 6.12
C LEU A 153 4.79 27.73 6.77
N ARG A 154 4.83 26.86 7.78
CA ARG A 154 6.10 26.34 8.32
C ARG A 154 6.81 25.50 7.25
N GLY A 155 6.08 24.59 6.57
CA GLY A 155 6.61 23.81 5.46
C GLY A 155 7.21 24.67 4.36
N VAL A 156 6.55 25.79 4.00
CA VAL A 156 7.09 26.75 3.01
C VAL A 156 8.50 27.23 3.38
N ARG A 157 8.72 27.53 4.66
CA ARG A 157 10.04 27.98 5.16
C ARG A 157 11.06 26.84 5.20
N GLU A 158 10.67 25.68 5.74
CA GLU A 158 11.58 24.53 5.88
C GLU A 158 12.00 23.95 4.53
N VAL A 159 11.09 24.00 3.55
CA VAL A 159 11.34 23.55 2.18
C VAL A 159 11.99 24.64 1.32
N GLU A 160 12.15 25.86 1.86
CA GLU A 160 12.75 27.04 1.19
C GLU A 160 12.01 27.42 -0.10
N LEU A 161 10.68 27.48 -0.05
CA LEU A 161 9.85 27.93 -1.16
C LEU A 161 9.79 29.45 -1.24
N SER A 162 9.54 29.97 -2.44
CA SER A 162 9.08 31.33 -2.64
C SER A 162 7.67 31.48 -2.05
N ASN A 163 7.54 32.21 -0.94
CA ASN A 163 6.25 32.40 -0.28
C ASN A 163 5.24 33.11 -1.21
N LYS A 164 5.72 34.05 -2.06
CA LYS A 164 4.88 34.75 -3.04
C LYS A 164 4.27 33.80 -4.06
N GLU A 165 5.08 32.94 -4.66
CA GLU A 165 4.63 31.97 -5.66
C GLU A 165 3.75 30.89 -5.06
N PHE A 166 4.14 30.39 -3.88
CA PHE A 166 3.35 29.41 -3.14
C PHE A 166 1.96 29.97 -2.80
N SER A 167 1.89 31.17 -2.23
CA SER A 167 0.62 31.80 -1.87
C SER A 167 -0.25 32.07 -3.09
N ALA A 168 0.31 32.54 -4.18
CA ALA A 168 -0.42 32.72 -5.43
C ALA A 168 -1.03 31.41 -5.95
N CYS A 169 -0.24 30.34 -5.96
CA CYS A 169 -0.69 29.01 -6.37
C CYS A 169 -1.80 28.46 -5.44
N MET A 170 -1.65 28.64 -4.12
CA MET A 170 -2.68 28.17 -3.15
C MET A 170 -4.03 28.88 -3.33
N LEU A 171 -4.05 30.10 -3.89
CA LEU A 171 -5.28 30.85 -4.19
C LEU A 171 -5.95 30.40 -5.49
N GLU A 172 -5.28 29.66 -6.36
CA GLU A 172 -5.91 29.13 -7.57
C GLU A 172 -7.09 28.24 -7.23
N THR A 173 -8.21 28.41 -7.90
CA THR A 173 -9.42 27.62 -7.68
C THR A 173 -9.21 26.16 -8.08
N ARG A 174 -8.44 25.93 -9.15
CA ARG A 174 -8.13 24.62 -9.73
C ARG A 174 -6.66 24.52 -10.03
N LEU A 175 -6.09 23.35 -9.80
CA LEU A 175 -4.73 23.02 -10.18
C LEU A 175 -4.80 21.89 -11.23
N PRO A 176 -4.33 22.11 -12.46
CA PRO A 176 -4.41 21.12 -13.53
C PRO A 176 -3.83 19.76 -13.16
N GLU A 177 -2.74 19.74 -12.41
CA GLU A 177 -2.11 18.52 -11.91
C GLU A 177 -3.02 17.72 -10.98
N LEU A 178 -3.80 18.38 -10.12
CA LEU A 178 -4.77 17.70 -9.24
C LEU A 178 -6.00 17.21 -10.02
N ASP A 179 -6.45 17.97 -11.02
CA ASP A 179 -7.53 17.56 -11.91
C ASP A 179 -7.16 16.30 -12.71
N LEU A 180 -5.92 16.23 -13.23
CA LEU A 180 -5.39 15.05 -13.91
C LEU A 180 -5.30 13.85 -12.98
N ASN A 181 -4.84 14.06 -11.74
CA ASN A 181 -4.82 13.00 -10.73
C ASN A 181 -6.23 12.50 -10.41
N ALA A 182 -7.21 13.38 -10.23
CA ALA A 182 -8.61 13.00 -9.97
C ALA A 182 -9.19 12.19 -11.14
N ALA A 183 -8.92 12.57 -12.37
CA ALA A 183 -9.32 11.82 -13.56
C ALA A 183 -8.68 10.41 -13.58
N LEU A 184 -7.40 10.31 -13.22
CA LEU A 184 -6.68 9.04 -13.14
C LEU A 184 -7.25 8.15 -12.03
N VAL A 185 -7.53 8.70 -10.84
CA VAL A 185 -8.18 8.01 -9.71
C VAL A 185 -9.50 7.41 -10.16
N ALA A 186 -10.36 8.19 -10.83
CA ALA A 186 -11.64 7.73 -11.33
C ALA A 186 -11.49 6.62 -12.38
N ARG A 187 -10.58 6.80 -13.35
CA ARG A 187 -10.31 5.83 -14.42
C ARG A 187 -9.81 4.49 -13.87
N LEU A 188 -8.98 4.51 -12.83
CA LEU A 188 -8.42 3.32 -12.21
C LEU A 188 -9.27 2.77 -11.06
N MET A 189 -10.45 3.36 -10.82
CA MET A 189 -11.38 2.96 -9.77
C MET A 189 -10.69 2.82 -8.40
N VAL A 190 -9.83 3.79 -8.05
CA VAL A 190 -9.15 3.80 -6.75
C VAL A 190 -10.13 4.24 -5.68
N THR A 191 -10.42 3.36 -4.73
CA THR A 191 -11.41 3.58 -3.65
C THR A 191 -10.78 3.75 -2.27
N GLY A 192 -9.48 3.55 -2.15
CA GLY A 192 -8.76 3.64 -0.87
C GLY A 192 -7.29 3.96 -1.02
N THR A 193 -6.67 4.40 0.08
CA THR A 193 -5.25 4.76 0.13
C THR A 193 -4.50 4.07 1.26
N PRO A 194 -3.23 3.72 1.07
CA PRO A 194 -2.51 3.79 -0.20
C PRO A 194 -2.93 2.67 -1.16
N THR A 195 -3.03 2.97 -2.45
CA THR A 195 -3.13 2.00 -3.53
C THR A 195 -1.91 2.14 -4.43
N PHE A 196 -1.41 1.03 -4.92
CA PHE A 196 -0.20 0.99 -5.74
C PHE A 196 -0.49 0.38 -7.10
N TYR A 197 0.12 0.96 -8.13
CA TYR A 197 0.20 0.38 -9.45
C TYR A 197 1.64 0.24 -9.87
N LEU A 198 1.98 -0.90 -10.43
CA LEU A 198 3.25 -1.16 -11.09
C LEU A 198 3.03 -1.21 -12.59
N GLY A 199 3.97 -0.67 -13.33
CA GLY A 199 3.85 -0.63 -14.77
C GLY A 199 5.16 -0.31 -15.46
N ARG A 200 5.08 -0.17 -16.78
CA ARG A 200 6.20 0.13 -17.65
C ARG A 200 5.85 1.28 -18.60
N LEU A 201 6.72 2.27 -18.66
CA LEU A 201 6.62 3.37 -19.62
C LEU A 201 6.91 2.84 -21.03
N GLU A 202 5.97 3.05 -21.90
CA GLU A 202 6.05 2.72 -23.33
C GLU A 202 6.66 3.86 -24.14
N SER A 203 6.95 3.60 -25.41
CA SER A 203 7.57 4.59 -26.29
C SER A 203 6.68 5.81 -26.59
N ASP A 204 5.37 5.67 -26.44
CA ASP A 204 4.40 6.75 -26.59
C ASP A 204 4.23 7.61 -25.32
N GLY A 205 5.00 7.32 -24.25
CA GLY A 205 4.95 8.04 -22.98
C GLY A 205 3.81 7.58 -22.04
N ARG A 206 3.04 6.58 -22.41
CA ARG A 206 2.00 6.01 -21.54
C ARG A 206 2.58 4.96 -20.61
N LEU A 207 1.96 4.77 -19.46
CA LEU A 207 2.29 3.72 -18.51
C LEU A 207 1.38 2.51 -18.78
N ARG A 208 1.95 1.42 -19.29
CA ARG A 208 1.30 0.11 -19.34
C ARG A 208 1.29 -0.48 -17.94
N LEU A 209 0.09 -0.81 -17.44
CA LEU A 209 -0.10 -1.36 -16.11
C LEU A 209 0.17 -2.87 -16.10
N ILE A 210 0.83 -3.34 -15.02
CA ILE A 210 1.24 -4.75 -14.89
C ILE A 210 0.67 -5.35 -13.60
N ASP A 211 0.70 -4.61 -12.49
CA ASP A 211 0.22 -5.12 -11.21
C ASP A 211 -0.47 -4.01 -10.40
N ARG A 212 -1.37 -4.42 -9.50
CA ARG A 212 -2.08 -3.54 -8.57
C ARG A 212 -2.16 -4.20 -7.20
N PHE A 213 -1.97 -3.40 -6.14
CA PHE A 213 -2.21 -3.85 -4.77
C PHE A 213 -2.56 -2.68 -3.86
N GLU A 214 -3.13 -2.97 -2.69
CA GLU A 214 -3.65 -1.99 -1.75
C GLU A 214 -3.05 -2.14 -0.36
N GLY A 215 -3.07 -1.03 0.40
CA GLY A 215 -2.65 -0.94 1.78
C GLY A 215 -1.13 -0.84 1.96
N ALA A 216 -0.72 -0.33 3.14
CA ALA A 216 0.69 -0.25 3.52
C ALA A 216 1.26 -1.66 3.71
N ARG A 217 1.92 -2.19 2.69
CA ARG A 217 2.52 -3.53 2.71
C ARG A 217 3.94 -3.46 3.27
N PRO A 218 4.40 -4.50 3.98
CA PRO A 218 5.79 -4.60 4.44
C PRO A 218 6.80 -4.50 3.29
N SER A 219 8.00 -3.99 3.57
CA SER A 219 9.08 -3.83 2.58
C SER A 219 9.39 -5.12 1.81
N SER A 220 9.33 -6.30 2.46
CA SER A 220 9.56 -7.59 1.79
C SER A 220 8.55 -7.88 0.67
N VAL A 221 7.28 -7.51 0.86
CA VAL A 221 6.23 -7.66 -0.16
C VAL A 221 6.47 -6.69 -1.32
N LEU A 222 6.81 -5.43 -1.00
CA LEU A 222 7.13 -4.41 -1.99
C LEU A 222 8.33 -4.82 -2.84
N GLN A 223 9.40 -5.29 -2.21
CA GLN A 223 10.60 -5.80 -2.88
C GLN A 223 10.27 -6.96 -3.82
N SER A 224 9.52 -7.96 -3.34
CA SER A 224 9.10 -9.09 -4.19
C SER A 224 8.33 -8.67 -5.44
N LYS A 225 7.43 -7.68 -5.30
CA LYS A 225 6.66 -7.14 -6.43
C LYS A 225 7.54 -6.34 -7.40
N LEU A 226 8.44 -5.50 -6.88
CA LEU A 226 9.36 -4.71 -7.71
C LEU A 226 10.39 -5.60 -8.42
N ASP A 227 10.91 -6.62 -7.76
CA ASP A 227 11.80 -7.59 -8.40
C ASP A 227 11.08 -8.39 -9.49
N GLY A 228 9.79 -8.71 -9.30
CA GLY A 228 8.93 -9.30 -10.32
C GLY A 228 8.82 -8.41 -11.56
N LEU A 229 8.45 -7.14 -11.35
CA LEU A 229 8.35 -6.13 -12.42
C LEU A 229 9.66 -6.00 -13.23
N LEU A 230 10.80 -6.00 -12.53
CA LEU A 230 12.10 -5.85 -13.17
C LEU A 230 12.54 -7.09 -13.96
N LYS A 231 12.15 -8.29 -13.54
CA LYS A 231 12.39 -9.54 -14.28
C LYS A 231 11.61 -9.59 -15.58
N GLU A 232 10.33 -9.21 -15.57
CA GLU A 232 9.50 -9.14 -16.79
C GLU A 232 10.04 -8.10 -17.79
N ALA A 233 10.80 -7.12 -17.33
CA ALA A 233 11.42 -6.10 -18.17
C ALA A 233 12.65 -6.61 -18.97
N GLN A 234 13.19 -7.78 -18.65
CA GLN A 234 14.38 -8.39 -19.27
C GLN A 234 14.03 -9.47 -20.29
N GLN A 235 12.75 -9.83 -20.42
CA GLN A 235 12.22 -10.78 -21.39
C GLN A 235 11.66 -10.05 -22.60
#